data_d0c30eefac0b3b72762b82a305320e86
#
_entry.id   d0c30eefac0b3b72762b82a305320e86
#
_cell.length_a   1.000
_cell.length_b   1.000
_cell.length_c   1.000
_cell.angle_alpha   90.00
_cell.angle_beta   90.00
_cell.angle_gamma   90.00
#
_symmetry.space_group_name_H-M   'P 1'
#
loop_
_entity.id
_entity.type
_entity.pdbx_description
1 polymer ?
#
loop_
_entity_poly.entity_id
_entity_poly.type
_entity_poly.pdbx_seq_one_letter_code
_entity_poly.pdbx_strand_id
1 'polypeptide(L)'
;MTDDQEFTAWPASVPPDITTDTIWRMSAYRYSLFLSFRAQEDVRWILKHRATRAHADQLLRAVGGISANLDEGYSRSSGKERAHFYEYALGSARESRGWYYKCSVALPPVVVVARTGRLSRIVRILTVVVPREREVNSMWRKRGSTPGKTPPLDNPAATSSS
;
A
#
# COMPACT_ATOMS: atom_id res chain seq x y z
N MET A 1 -5.78 -21.96 13.09
CA MET A 1 -5.36 -21.53 11.75
C MET A 1 -4.16 -20.60 11.91
N THR A 2 -3.13 -20.72 11.11
CA THR A 2 -1.97 -19.82 11.14
C THR A 2 -2.32 -18.49 10.45
N ASP A 3 -1.58 -17.40 10.74
CA ASP A 3 -1.79 -16.09 10.09
C ASP A 3 -1.67 -16.17 8.54
N ASP A 4 -0.79 -17.02 8.02
CA ASP A 4 -0.67 -17.23 6.57
C ASP A 4 -1.86 -18.01 5.97
N GLN A 5 -2.45 -18.97 6.71
CA GLN A 5 -3.68 -19.66 6.30
C GLN A 5 -4.88 -18.72 6.32
N GLU A 6 -4.98 -17.87 7.34
CA GLU A 6 -6.02 -16.84 7.41
C GLU A 6 -5.90 -15.85 6.25
N PHE A 7 -4.70 -15.37 5.95
CA PHE A 7 -4.47 -14.47 4.81
C PHE A 7 -4.82 -15.12 3.46
N THR A 8 -4.55 -16.42 3.30
CA THR A 8 -4.87 -17.16 2.08
C THR A 8 -6.38 -17.32 1.88
N ALA A 9 -7.13 -17.52 2.96
CA ALA A 9 -8.59 -17.68 2.91
C ALA A 9 -9.34 -16.34 2.84
N TRP A 10 -8.77 -15.28 3.40
CA TRP A 10 -9.40 -13.95 3.54
C TRP A 10 -9.93 -13.34 2.24
N PRO A 11 -9.28 -13.44 1.06
CA PRO A 11 -9.80 -12.84 -0.17
C PRO A 11 -11.21 -13.28 -0.54
N ALA A 12 -11.64 -14.48 -0.13
CA ALA A 12 -13.00 -14.97 -0.36
C ALA A 12 -14.07 -14.16 0.39
N SER A 13 -13.69 -13.42 1.44
CA SER A 13 -14.58 -12.54 2.22
C SER A 13 -14.54 -11.06 1.78
N VAL A 14 -13.65 -10.71 0.86
CA VAL A 14 -13.50 -9.33 0.36
C VAL A 14 -14.49 -9.10 -0.79
N PRO A 15 -15.21 -7.96 -0.79
CA PRO A 15 -16.13 -7.63 -1.87
C PRO A 15 -15.46 -7.67 -3.25
N PRO A 16 -16.18 -8.18 -4.30
CA PRO A 16 -15.65 -8.27 -5.65
C PRO A 16 -15.14 -6.93 -6.21
N ASP A 17 -15.81 -5.82 -5.90
CA ASP A 17 -15.41 -4.47 -6.36
C ASP A 17 -14.00 -4.07 -5.89
N ILE A 18 -13.53 -4.62 -4.77
CA ILE A 18 -12.16 -4.42 -4.28
C ILE A 18 -11.18 -5.38 -4.95
N THR A 19 -11.56 -6.67 -5.08
CA THR A 19 -10.64 -7.70 -5.59
C THR A 19 -10.44 -7.66 -7.10
N THR A 20 -11.36 -7.03 -7.84
CA THR A 20 -11.27 -6.84 -9.30
C THR A 20 -10.48 -5.59 -9.69
N ASP A 21 -10.26 -4.65 -8.77
CA ASP A 21 -9.41 -3.49 -9.02
C ASP A 21 -7.97 -3.92 -9.30
N THR A 22 -7.31 -3.21 -10.20
CA THR A 22 -5.93 -3.51 -10.62
C THR A 22 -4.91 -3.37 -9.51
N ILE A 23 -5.15 -2.50 -8.54
CA ILE A 23 -4.29 -2.35 -7.34
C ILE A 23 -4.26 -3.63 -6.50
N TRP A 24 -5.31 -4.47 -6.58
CA TRP A 24 -5.35 -5.75 -5.87
C TRP A 24 -4.18 -6.67 -6.23
N ARG A 25 -3.56 -6.50 -7.40
CA ARG A 25 -2.35 -7.25 -7.81
C ARG A 25 -1.14 -6.90 -6.97
N MET A 26 -1.14 -5.75 -6.30
CA MET A 26 -0.05 -5.31 -5.45
C MET A 26 -0.09 -6.04 -4.11
N SER A 27 0.90 -6.88 -3.83
CA SER A 27 0.95 -7.67 -2.58
C SER A 27 0.99 -6.80 -1.33
N ALA A 28 1.67 -5.64 -1.38
CA ALA A 28 1.70 -4.70 -0.25
C ALA A 28 0.30 -4.17 0.08
N TYR A 29 -0.53 -3.90 -0.94
CA TYR A 29 -1.92 -3.46 -0.77
C TYR A 29 -2.77 -4.54 -0.10
N ARG A 30 -2.73 -5.76 -0.59
CA ARG A 30 -3.47 -6.89 0.03
C ARG A 30 -3.04 -7.13 1.47
N TYR A 31 -1.74 -7.09 1.76
CA TYR A 31 -1.24 -7.21 3.13
C TYR A 31 -1.74 -6.07 4.03
N SER A 32 -1.80 -4.84 3.51
CA SER A 32 -2.25 -3.68 4.31
C SER A 32 -3.74 -3.75 4.63
N LEU A 33 -4.59 -4.14 3.68
CA LEU A 33 -6.02 -4.33 3.91
C LEU A 33 -6.30 -5.46 4.91
N PHE A 34 -5.61 -6.59 4.76
CA PHE A 34 -5.73 -7.69 5.73
C PHE A 34 -5.32 -7.25 7.14
N LEU A 35 -4.21 -6.51 7.26
CA LEU A 35 -3.77 -5.98 8.56
C LEU A 35 -4.77 -4.98 9.14
N SER A 36 -5.40 -4.14 8.31
CA SER A 36 -6.44 -3.20 8.76
C SER A 36 -7.66 -3.96 9.31
N PHE A 37 -8.05 -5.04 8.66
CA PHE A 37 -9.11 -5.92 9.14
C PHE A 37 -8.75 -6.56 10.49
N ARG A 38 -7.53 -7.13 10.59
CA ARG A 38 -7.06 -7.78 11.83
C ARG A 38 -6.84 -6.80 12.98
N ALA A 39 -6.36 -5.59 12.68
CA ALA A 39 -6.12 -4.56 13.69
C ALA A 39 -7.40 -4.18 14.46
N GLN A 40 -8.57 -4.20 13.81
CA GLN A 40 -9.85 -3.95 14.46
C GLN A 40 -10.18 -5.00 15.55
N GLU A 41 -9.76 -6.23 15.36
CA GLU A 41 -9.90 -7.28 16.37
C GLU A 41 -8.83 -7.14 17.46
N ASP A 42 -7.58 -6.89 17.07
CA ASP A 42 -6.44 -6.76 17.98
C ASP A 42 -6.65 -5.60 18.98
N VAL A 43 -7.26 -4.49 18.52
CA VAL A 43 -7.56 -3.31 19.37
C VAL A 43 -8.48 -3.64 20.54
N ARG A 44 -9.34 -4.66 20.42
CA ARG A 44 -10.21 -5.08 21.52
C ARG A 44 -9.41 -5.57 22.75
N TRP A 45 -8.25 -6.17 22.52
CA TRP A 45 -7.31 -6.55 23.59
C TRP A 45 -6.57 -5.33 24.14
N ILE A 46 -6.09 -4.46 23.26
CA ILE A 46 -5.32 -3.24 23.59
C ILE A 46 -6.17 -2.31 24.47
N LEU A 47 -7.45 -2.12 24.15
CA LEU A 47 -8.38 -1.27 24.91
C LEU A 47 -8.68 -1.78 26.33
N LYS A 48 -8.62 -3.09 26.52
CA LYS A 48 -8.83 -3.71 27.85
C LYS A 48 -7.64 -3.52 28.78
N HIS A 49 -6.46 -3.28 28.25
CA HIS A 49 -5.24 -3.17 29.04
C HIS A 49 -4.89 -1.70 29.32
N ARG A 50 -4.83 -1.34 30.62
CA ARG A 50 -4.68 0.06 31.07
C ARG A 50 -3.48 0.77 30.44
N ALA A 51 -2.32 0.11 30.32
CA ALA A 51 -1.09 0.72 29.85
C ALA A 51 -1.07 0.97 28.33
N THR A 52 -1.92 0.29 27.56
CA THR A 52 -1.92 0.37 26.09
C THR A 52 -3.15 1.03 25.50
N ARG A 53 -4.18 1.27 26.29
CA ARG A 53 -5.46 1.84 25.82
C ARG A 53 -5.29 3.11 24.96
N ALA A 54 -4.41 4.02 25.37
CA ALA A 54 -4.14 5.25 24.64
C ALA A 54 -3.43 5.04 23.28
N HIS A 55 -2.93 3.84 23.01
CA HIS A 55 -2.22 3.51 21.76
C HIS A 55 -3.15 2.92 20.69
N ALA A 56 -4.38 2.55 21.03
CA ALA A 56 -5.33 1.89 20.13
C ALA A 56 -5.60 2.73 18.87
N ASP A 57 -5.94 4.00 19.03
CA ASP A 57 -6.22 4.91 17.90
C ASP A 57 -4.98 5.18 17.04
N GLN A 58 -3.80 5.25 17.66
CA GLN A 58 -2.55 5.43 16.93
C GLN A 58 -2.25 4.21 16.06
N LEU A 59 -2.45 3.00 16.60
CA LEU A 59 -2.28 1.78 15.84
C LEU A 59 -3.25 1.73 14.65
N LEU A 60 -4.54 1.99 14.86
CA LEU A 60 -5.54 1.98 13.78
C LEU A 60 -5.24 3.01 12.69
N ARG A 61 -4.85 4.22 13.07
CA ARG A 61 -4.45 5.27 12.10
C ARG A 61 -3.22 4.87 11.30
N ALA A 62 -2.19 4.35 11.97
CA ALA A 62 -0.97 3.94 11.30
C ALA A 62 -1.23 2.77 10.33
N VAL A 63 -1.98 1.74 10.75
CA VAL A 63 -2.31 0.59 9.90
C VAL A 63 -3.19 1.00 8.73
N GLY A 64 -4.24 1.79 8.96
CA GLY A 64 -5.12 2.31 7.91
C GLY A 64 -4.39 3.23 6.92
N GLY A 65 -3.43 4.01 7.40
CA GLY A 65 -2.59 4.87 6.57
C GLY A 65 -1.77 4.13 5.51
N ILE A 66 -1.47 2.85 5.70
CA ILE A 66 -0.72 2.07 4.71
C ILE A 66 -1.54 1.92 3.42
N SER A 67 -2.75 1.36 3.50
CA SER A 67 -3.61 1.15 2.33
C SER A 67 -4.05 2.47 1.72
N ALA A 68 -4.44 3.46 2.54
CA ALA A 68 -4.87 4.77 2.06
C ALA A 68 -3.78 5.46 1.20
N ASN A 69 -2.53 5.43 1.63
CA ASN A 69 -1.43 6.00 0.85
C ASN A 69 -1.08 5.16 -0.40
N LEU A 70 -1.30 3.83 -0.38
CA LEU A 70 -1.14 3.00 -1.56
C LEU A 70 -2.22 3.30 -2.60
N ASP A 71 -3.49 3.45 -2.20
CA ASP A 71 -4.61 3.84 -3.06
C ASP A 71 -4.35 5.21 -3.71
N GLU A 72 -3.96 6.19 -2.91
CA GLU A 72 -3.66 7.54 -3.39
C GLU A 72 -2.49 7.52 -4.38
N GLY A 73 -1.41 6.84 -4.06
CA GLY A 73 -0.25 6.71 -4.93
C GLY A 73 -0.57 5.98 -6.22
N TYR A 74 -1.34 4.89 -6.16
CA TYR A 74 -1.73 4.12 -7.33
C TYR A 74 -2.57 4.93 -8.32
N SER A 75 -3.35 5.88 -7.82
CA SER A 75 -4.19 6.78 -8.61
C SER A 75 -3.40 7.92 -9.30
N ARG A 76 -2.10 8.08 -9.02
CA ARG A 76 -1.26 9.14 -9.60
C ARG A 76 -0.68 8.75 -10.95
N SER A 77 -0.66 9.68 -11.89
CA SER A 77 -0.16 9.46 -13.25
C SER A 77 1.37 9.42 -13.32
N SER A 78 2.08 10.17 -12.46
CA SER A 78 3.54 10.24 -12.49
C SER A 78 4.19 9.30 -11.46
N GLY A 79 5.29 8.62 -11.85
CA GLY A 79 6.05 7.76 -10.94
C GLY A 79 6.66 8.52 -9.75
N LYS A 80 6.97 9.82 -9.92
CA LYS A 80 7.45 10.67 -8.81
C LYS A 80 6.37 10.86 -7.74
N GLU A 81 5.13 11.11 -8.15
CA GLU A 81 4.01 11.25 -7.23
C GLU A 81 3.65 9.92 -6.59
N ARG A 82 3.62 8.82 -7.38
CA ARG A 82 3.43 7.48 -6.82
C ARG A 82 4.46 7.15 -5.75
N ALA A 83 5.74 7.38 -6.05
CA ALA A 83 6.82 7.17 -5.08
C ALA A 83 6.63 7.96 -3.79
N HIS A 84 6.15 9.19 -3.88
CA HIS A 84 5.90 10.06 -2.73
C HIS A 84 4.85 9.46 -1.77
N PHE A 85 3.70 9.02 -2.31
CA PHE A 85 2.67 8.36 -1.50
C PHE A 85 3.12 6.99 -0.99
N TYR A 86 3.87 6.23 -1.78
CA TYR A 86 4.41 4.96 -1.34
C TYR A 86 5.45 5.11 -0.22
N GLU A 87 6.14 6.25 -0.13
CA GLU A 87 6.98 6.59 1.02
C GLU A 87 6.16 6.85 2.27
N TYR A 88 5.01 7.51 2.15
CA TYR A 88 4.08 7.65 3.27
C TYR A 88 3.53 6.31 3.72
N ALA A 89 3.18 5.42 2.79
CA ALA A 89 2.77 4.05 3.11
C ALA A 89 3.89 3.27 3.83
N LEU A 90 5.15 3.43 3.40
CA LEU A 90 6.32 2.84 4.05
C LEU A 90 6.53 3.38 5.47
N GLY A 91 6.36 4.68 5.67
CA GLY A 91 6.38 5.33 6.98
C GLY A 91 5.31 4.76 7.90
N SER A 92 4.06 4.69 7.41
CA SER A 92 2.92 4.12 8.14
C SER A 92 3.12 2.64 8.51
N ALA A 93 3.75 1.85 7.64
CA ALA A 93 4.06 0.44 7.94
C ALA A 93 5.12 0.30 9.05
N ARG A 94 6.14 1.15 9.06
CA ARG A 94 7.14 1.18 10.13
C ARG A 94 6.55 1.64 11.45
N GLU A 95 5.70 2.66 11.42
CA GLU A 95 4.98 3.17 12.58
C GLU A 95 4.06 2.10 13.17
N SER A 96 3.25 1.44 12.34
CA SER A 96 2.38 0.33 12.75
C SER A 96 3.14 -0.78 13.46
N ARG A 97 4.32 -1.15 12.94
CA ARG A 97 5.19 -2.16 13.55
C ARG A 97 5.65 -1.73 14.94
N GLY A 98 5.99 -0.45 15.09
CA GLY A 98 6.35 0.13 16.39
C GLY A 98 5.18 0.11 17.38
N TRP A 99 3.97 0.43 16.93
CA TRP A 99 2.77 0.38 17.77
C TRP A 99 2.42 -1.05 18.21
N TYR A 100 2.48 -2.04 17.32
CA TYR A 100 2.29 -3.44 17.72
C TYR A 100 3.29 -3.89 18.79
N TYR A 101 4.55 -3.49 18.66
CA TYR A 101 5.56 -3.79 19.67
C TYR A 101 5.26 -3.11 21.01
N LYS A 102 4.88 -1.84 21.02
CA LYS A 102 4.49 -1.10 22.23
C LYS A 102 3.24 -1.68 22.90
N CYS A 103 2.35 -2.30 22.13
CA CYS A 103 1.14 -2.95 22.62
C CYS A 103 1.35 -4.44 22.95
N SER A 104 2.56 -4.98 22.87
CA SER A 104 2.85 -6.40 23.03
C SER A 104 2.42 -6.97 24.41
N VAL A 105 2.41 -6.15 25.45
CA VAL A 105 1.93 -6.53 26.79
C VAL A 105 0.43 -6.85 26.82
N ALA A 106 -0.34 -6.33 25.88
CA ALA A 106 -1.80 -6.55 25.80
C ALA A 106 -2.21 -7.62 24.78
N LEU A 107 -1.29 -8.09 23.97
CA LEU A 107 -1.54 -9.00 22.86
C LEU A 107 -0.87 -10.35 23.07
N PRO A 108 -1.49 -11.46 22.60
CA PRO A 108 -0.81 -12.74 22.57
C PRO A 108 0.51 -12.65 21.77
N PRO A 109 1.62 -13.25 22.22
CA PRO A 109 2.91 -13.19 21.52
C PRO A 109 2.84 -13.63 20.06
N VAL A 110 2.04 -14.66 19.76
CA VAL A 110 1.82 -15.15 18.39
C VAL A 110 1.21 -14.09 17.47
N VAL A 111 0.29 -13.27 18.00
CA VAL A 111 -0.32 -12.15 17.26
C VAL A 111 0.73 -11.07 16.97
N VAL A 112 1.53 -10.69 17.97
CA VAL A 112 2.59 -9.69 17.78
C VAL A 112 3.57 -10.13 16.69
N VAL A 113 4.02 -11.38 16.75
CA VAL A 113 4.96 -11.95 15.75
C VAL A 113 4.32 -11.96 14.36
N ALA A 114 3.07 -12.41 14.23
CA ALA A 114 2.37 -12.46 12.96
C ALA A 114 2.20 -11.06 12.33
N ARG A 115 1.72 -10.07 13.11
CA ARG A 115 1.47 -8.71 12.62
C ARG A 115 2.76 -7.99 12.26
N THR A 116 3.77 -8.03 13.13
CA THR A 116 5.08 -7.38 12.86
C THR A 116 5.81 -8.05 11.70
N GLY A 117 5.68 -9.38 11.54
CA GLY A 117 6.22 -10.13 10.41
C GLY A 117 5.58 -9.70 9.08
N ARG A 118 4.27 -9.55 9.03
CA ARG A 118 3.54 -9.10 7.83
C ARG A 118 3.85 -7.63 7.50
N LEU A 119 3.92 -6.75 8.49
CA LEU A 119 4.37 -5.37 8.31
C LEU A 119 5.80 -5.29 7.76
N SER A 120 6.68 -6.17 8.22
CA SER A 120 8.05 -6.26 7.69
C SER A 120 8.08 -6.73 6.22
N ARG A 121 7.12 -7.55 5.77
CA ARG A 121 6.96 -7.88 4.33
C ARG A 121 6.57 -6.65 3.53
N ILE A 122 5.61 -5.83 4.00
CA ILE A 122 5.22 -4.56 3.36
C ILE A 122 6.42 -3.61 3.26
N VAL A 123 7.15 -3.43 4.36
CA VAL A 123 8.36 -2.59 4.39
C VAL A 123 9.36 -3.03 3.32
N ARG A 124 9.66 -4.33 3.22
CA ARG A 124 10.59 -4.85 2.20
C ARG A 124 10.11 -4.58 0.78
N ILE A 125 8.83 -4.80 0.50
CA ILE A 125 8.25 -4.53 -0.82
C ILE A 125 8.39 -3.05 -1.17
N LEU A 126 7.96 -2.14 -0.29
CA LEU A 126 7.95 -0.71 -0.55
C LEU A 126 9.37 -0.12 -0.63
N THR A 127 10.34 -0.65 0.12
CA THR A 127 11.74 -0.26 0.01
C THR A 127 12.31 -0.50 -1.40
N VAL A 128 11.79 -1.49 -2.12
CA VAL A 128 12.18 -1.77 -3.51
C VAL A 128 11.35 -1.00 -4.51
N VAL A 129 10.04 -0.86 -4.27
CA VAL A 129 9.09 -0.23 -5.21
C VAL A 129 9.32 1.29 -5.30
N VAL A 130 9.55 1.96 -4.17
CA VAL A 130 9.70 3.43 -4.13
C VAL A 130 10.83 3.94 -5.04
N PRO A 131 12.07 3.43 -4.98
CA PRO A 131 13.12 3.87 -5.90
C PRO A 131 12.79 3.61 -7.36
N ARG A 132 12.18 2.43 -7.68
CA ARG A 132 11.81 2.07 -9.05
C ARG A 132 10.81 3.04 -9.65
N GLU A 133 9.80 3.48 -8.90
CA GLU A 133 8.84 4.46 -9.36
C GLU A 133 9.49 5.82 -9.66
N ARG A 134 10.52 6.21 -8.93
CA ARG A 134 11.30 7.43 -9.21
C ARG A 134 12.11 7.32 -10.48
N GLU A 135 12.72 6.16 -10.73
CA GLU A 135 13.57 5.91 -11.91
C GLU A 135 12.77 5.90 -13.21
N VAL A 136 11.55 5.35 -13.23
CA VAL A 136 10.67 5.35 -14.41
C VAL A 136 10.51 6.75 -14.98
N ASN A 137 10.31 7.77 -14.16
CA ASN A 137 10.20 9.16 -14.59
C ASN A 137 11.52 9.75 -15.14
N SER A 138 12.66 9.33 -14.60
CA SER A 138 13.97 9.82 -15.07
C SER A 138 14.29 9.30 -16.47
N MET A 139 13.91 8.06 -16.78
CA MET A 139 14.10 7.42 -18.09
C MET A 139 13.21 8.06 -19.17
N TRP A 140 11.97 8.41 -18.85
CA TRP A 140 11.07 9.11 -19.77
C TRP A 140 11.57 10.54 -20.08
N ARG A 141 12.07 11.28 -19.11
CA ARG A 141 12.69 12.60 -19.33
C ARG A 141 13.93 12.53 -20.22
N LYS A 142 14.79 11.51 -20.04
CA LYS A 142 15.99 11.32 -20.87
C LYS A 142 15.64 10.97 -22.31
N ARG A 143 14.55 10.23 -22.56
CA ARG A 143 14.06 9.89 -23.91
C ARG A 143 13.36 11.06 -24.61
N GLY A 144 12.70 11.96 -23.86
CA GLY A 144 12.02 13.15 -24.39
C GLY A 144 12.95 14.34 -24.68
N SER A 145 14.25 14.25 -24.34
CA SER A 145 15.25 15.31 -24.55
C SER A 145 16.03 15.19 -25.88
N THR A 146 15.55 14.37 -26.83
CA THR A 146 16.09 14.37 -28.17
C THR A 146 15.44 15.51 -28.95
N PRO A 147 16.17 16.57 -29.34
CA PRO A 147 15.61 17.65 -30.15
C PRO A 147 15.33 17.12 -31.56
N GLY A 148 14.08 17.12 -31.96
CA GLY A 148 13.67 17.00 -33.34
C GLY A 148 13.20 15.64 -33.81
N LYS A 149 11.88 15.45 -33.61
CA LYS A 149 10.97 14.94 -34.65
C LYS A 149 9.55 15.05 -34.12
N THR A 150 8.88 16.11 -34.51
CA THR A 150 7.42 16.20 -34.47
C THR A 150 6.89 15.14 -35.43
N PRO A 151 6.04 14.19 -35.00
CA PRO A 151 5.35 13.32 -35.96
C PRO A 151 4.41 14.18 -36.82
N PRO A 152 4.30 13.89 -38.14
CA PRO A 152 3.32 14.58 -38.98
C PRO A 152 1.91 14.34 -38.48
N LEU A 153 1.14 15.40 -38.30
CA LEU A 153 -0.29 15.37 -38.16
C LEU A 153 -0.86 14.94 -39.51
N ASP A 154 -1.25 13.68 -39.63
CA ASP A 154 -2.05 13.23 -40.75
C ASP A 154 -3.43 13.92 -40.65
N ASN A 155 -3.65 14.82 -41.58
CA ASN A 155 -4.90 15.55 -41.80
C ASN A 155 -5.82 14.73 -42.72
N PRO A 156 -6.93 14.14 -42.22
CA PRO A 156 -7.90 13.48 -43.08
C PRO A 156 -8.99 14.48 -43.51
N ALA A 157 -8.66 15.37 -44.45
CA ALA A 157 -9.68 16.17 -45.09
C ALA A 157 -9.23 16.58 -46.51
N ALA A 158 -9.45 15.71 -47.48
CA ALA A 158 -9.62 16.13 -48.89
C ALA A 158 -10.04 14.92 -49.75
N THR A 159 -11.30 14.56 -49.76
CA THR A 159 -11.99 14.00 -50.94
C THR A 159 -13.48 14.28 -50.85
N SER A 160 -13.83 15.42 -51.39
CA SER A 160 -15.17 15.60 -51.96
C SER A 160 -14.99 16.31 -53.28
N SER A 161 -15.38 15.67 -54.34
CA SER A 161 -15.85 16.25 -55.61
C SER A 161 -15.54 15.29 -56.77
N SER A 162 -16.48 14.56 -57.20
CA SER A 162 -17.07 14.51 -58.53
C SER A 162 -18.05 13.38 -58.60
#